data_61707132f4539fa67048777c8cb06971
#
_entry.id   61707132f4539fa67048777c8cb06971
#
_cell.length_a   1.000
_cell.length_b   1.000
_cell.length_c   1.000
_cell.angle_alpha   90.00
_cell.angle_beta   90.00
_cell.angle_gamma   90.00
#
_symmetry.space_group_name_H-M   'P 1'
#
loop_
_entity.id
_entity.type
_entity.pdbx_description
1 polymer ?
#
loop_
_entity_poly.entity_id
_entity_poly.type
_entity_poly.pdbx_seq_one_letter_code
_entity_poly.pdbx_strand_id
1 'polypeptide(L)'
;VKMTGKNLLKIRNGKQTTRGVTVSATDGLISILGTATETGWAVLDIDSFDAPGTVILSSSISSPRVVLASPTWKTVLEQGKSVIATDTIGKVCFTIIQGQTYNLTGVKVQLELGSTATTYSPYREQLLTLPTPTGLPGIPVTSGGNYTDPQGQQWICDEVDLERGVKAQRVDKAAFDSTKTLAVQNAILATPIEAPLTLAEIAAYKALTAYGPDTVVQAGDGAGVKLEYQRDVNIAIKRIEDAVASMT
;
A
#
# COMPACT_ATOMS: atom_id res chain seq x y z
N VAL A 1 -9.44 -6.72 -3.57
CA VAL A 1 -8.19 -6.36 -2.87
C VAL A 1 -7.27 -5.70 -3.85
N LYS A 2 -6.71 -4.56 -3.47
CA LYS A 2 -5.65 -3.86 -4.20
C LYS A 2 -4.32 -4.20 -3.56
N MET A 3 -3.39 -4.66 -4.35
CA MET A 3 -2.01 -4.87 -3.95
C MET A 3 -1.11 -3.87 -4.65
N THR A 4 -0.18 -3.30 -3.92
CA THR A 4 0.87 -2.46 -4.48
C THR A 4 2.23 -2.99 -4.05
N GLY A 5 3.27 -2.71 -4.85
CA GLY A 5 4.64 -2.83 -4.38
C GLY A 5 4.95 -1.78 -3.30
N LYS A 6 6.20 -1.71 -2.86
CA LYS A 6 6.61 -0.76 -1.82
C LYS A 6 6.42 0.72 -2.20
N ASN A 7 6.52 1.06 -3.49
CA ASN A 7 6.21 2.42 -3.94
C ASN A 7 4.70 2.58 -4.05
N LEU A 8 4.13 3.43 -3.23
CA LEU A 8 2.69 3.72 -3.15
C LEU A 8 2.27 4.81 -4.15
N LEU A 9 3.22 5.53 -4.73
CA LEU A 9 2.96 6.69 -5.57
C LEU A 9 2.73 6.28 -7.02
N LYS A 10 1.46 6.29 -7.45
CA LYS A 10 1.06 6.06 -8.83
C LYS A 10 1.13 7.35 -9.63
N ILE A 11 2.16 7.47 -10.45
CA ILE A 11 2.36 8.61 -11.35
C ILE A 11 1.90 8.18 -12.75
N ARG A 12 0.78 8.74 -13.19
CA ARG A 12 0.24 8.50 -14.55
C ARG A 12 1.03 9.28 -15.60
N ASN A 13 1.02 8.80 -16.81
CA ASN A 13 1.48 9.55 -17.96
C ASN A 13 0.66 10.84 -18.09
N GLY A 14 1.33 11.97 -18.17
CA GLY A 14 0.68 13.26 -18.22
C GLY A 14 1.68 14.40 -18.36
N LYS A 15 1.14 15.59 -18.61
CA LYS A 15 1.94 16.80 -18.79
C LYS A 15 1.17 18.00 -18.25
N GLN A 16 1.84 18.83 -17.46
CA GLN A 16 1.28 20.05 -16.92
C GLN A 16 2.32 21.17 -16.93
N THR A 17 1.93 22.36 -17.35
CA THR A 17 2.82 23.53 -17.37
C THR A 17 2.33 24.54 -16.35
N THR A 18 3.19 24.95 -15.45
CA THR A 18 2.91 25.94 -14.42
C THR A 18 4.10 26.87 -14.29
N ARG A 19 3.85 28.20 -14.33
CA ARG A 19 4.89 29.25 -14.17
C ARG A 19 6.11 29.04 -15.09
N GLY A 20 5.88 28.72 -16.35
CA GLY A 20 6.95 28.51 -17.35
C GLY A 20 7.69 27.16 -17.25
N VAL A 21 7.41 26.35 -16.23
CA VAL A 21 7.99 25.03 -16.07
C VAL A 21 6.97 23.95 -16.41
N THR A 22 7.35 23.03 -17.26
CA THR A 22 6.57 21.86 -17.64
C THR A 22 7.03 20.65 -16.84
N VAL A 23 6.11 20.03 -16.10
CA VAL A 23 6.28 18.73 -15.50
C VAL A 23 5.54 17.71 -16.35
N SER A 24 6.21 16.67 -16.75
CA SER A 24 5.61 15.55 -17.47
C SER A 24 6.04 14.23 -16.89
N ALA A 25 5.21 13.22 -17.03
CA ALA A 25 5.52 11.86 -16.60
C ALA A 25 5.27 10.87 -17.74
N THR A 26 6.19 9.91 -17.83
CA THR A 26 6.09 8.76 -18.74
C THR A 26 6.60 7.55 -18.01
N ASP A 27 5.78 6.50 -17.92
CA ASP A 27 6.09 5.24 -17.23
C ASP A 27 6.61 5.41 -15.79
N GLY A 28 5.98 6.37 -15.07
CA GLY A 28 6.32 6.68 -13.69
C GLY A 28 7.59 7.50 -13.49
N LEU A 29 8.30 7.85 -14.57
CA LEU A 29 9.46 8.74 -14.54
C LEU A 29 9.05 10.17 -14.89
N ILE A 30 9.60 11.14 -14.16
CA ILE A 30 9.21 12.53 -14.30
C ILE A 30 10.30 13.32 -15.04
N SER A 31 9.87 14.23 -15.92
CA SER A 31 10.72 15.26 -16.53
C SER A 31 10.24 16.64 -16.08
N ILE A 32 11.20 17.55 -15.81
CA ILE A 32 10.95 18.92 -15.36
C ILE A 32 11.75 19.83 -16.29
N LEU A 33 11.06 20.55 -17.16
CA LEU A 33 11.67 21.32 -18.23
C LEU A 33 11.13 22.74 -18.30
N GLY A 34 12.01 23.72 -18.53
CA GLY A 34 11.63 25.12 -18.75
C GLY A 34 12.27 26.06 -17.76
N THR A 35 12.02 27.38 -17.99
CA THR A 35 12.51 28.45 -17.12
C THR A 35 11.34 29.00 -16.30
N ALA A 36 11.51 29.03 -14.99
CA ALA A 36 10.48 29.50 -14.08
C ALA A 36 10.26 31.04 -14.25
N THR A 37 9.03 31.42 -14.55
CA THR A 37 8.62 32.83 -14.64
C THR A 37 8.31 33.42 -13.27
N GLU A 38 8.03 32.61 -12.29
CA GLU A 38 7.71 32.95 -10.91
C GLU A 38 8.24 31.90 -9.95
N THR A 39 8.55 32.32 -8.71
CA THR A 39 8.83 31.39 -7.62
C THR A 39 7.54 30.72 -7.16
N GLY A 40 7.58 29.43 -6.92
CA GLY A 40 6.41 28.67 -6.48
C GLY A 40 6.55 27.17 -6.74
N TRP A 41 5.49 26.56 -7.22
CA TRP A 41 5.44 25.12 -7.49
C TRP A 41 5.12 24.83 -8.95
N ALA A 42 5.92 23.95 -9.55
CA ALA A 42 5.54 23.22 -10.75
C ALA A 42 4.88 21.91 -10.30
N VAL A 43 3.77 21.54 -10.91
CA VAL A 43 2.85 20.54 -10.36
C VAL A 43 2.53 19.48 -11.40
N LEU A 44 2.32 18.27 -10.91
CA LEU A 44 1.67 17.19 -11.63
C LEU A 44 0.54 16.64 -10.74
N ASP A 45 -0.69 16.69 -11.26
CA ASP A 45 -1.83 16.07 -10.60
C ASP A 45 -1.76 14.55 -10.76
N ILE A 46 -2.09 13.85 -9.69
CA ILE A 46 -2.11 12.38 -9.65
C ILE A 46 -3.48 11.90 -9.14
N ASP A 47 -3.73 10.61 -9.27
CA ASP A 47 -4.91 10.01 -8.62
C ASP A 47 -4.80 10.20 -7.12
N SER A 48 -5.86 10.74 -6.54
CA SER A 48 -5.92 10.95 -5.10
C SER A 48 -6.00 9.61 -4.37
N PHE A 49 -5.22 9.50 -3.29
CA PHE A 49 -5.24 8.32 -2.43
C PHE A 49 -4.84 8.69 -0.99
N ASP A 50 -5.25 7.85 -0.06
CA ASP A 50 -4.87 7.93 1.34
C ASP A 50 -3.70 6.98 1.61
N ALA A 51 -2.65 7.48 2.24
CA ALA A 51 -1.50 6.66 2.56
C ALA A 51 -1.76 5.87 3.86
N PRO A 52 -1.52 4.55 3.86
CA PRO A 52 -1.76 3.71 5.04
C PRO A 52 -0.60 3.83 6.03
N GLY A 53 -0.77 4.58 7.11
CA GLY A 53 0.20 4.65 8.21
C GLY A 53 1.35 5.64 7.99
N THR A 54 2.49 5.36 8.65
CA THR A 54 3.69 6.20 8.53
C THR A 54 4.36 5.99 7.19
N VAL A 55 4.61 7.08 6.46
CA VAL A 55 5.23 7.06 5.13
C VAL A 55 6.42 8.01 5.05
N ILE A 56 7.33 7.71 4.14
CA ILE A 56 8.47 8.56 3.79
C ILE A 56 8.48 8.86 2.30
N LEU A 57 8.79 10.11 1.94
CA LEU A 57 8.95 10.57 0.57
C LEU A 57 10.43 10.65 0.21
N SER A 58 10.82 10.01 -0.88
CA SER A 58 12.16 10.08 -1.44
C SER A 58 12.15 10.44 -2.92
N SER A 59 13.26 10.97 -3.41
CA SER A 59 13.45 11.33 -4.81
C SER A 59 14.89 11.11 -5.22
N SER A 60 15.13 10.86 -6.52
CA SER A 60 16.47 10.78 -7.12
C SER A 60 17.17 12.13 -7.27
N ILE A 61 16.47 13.23 -6.97
CA ILE A 61 17.02 14.60 -7.03
C ILE A 61 16.90 15.28 -5.67
N SER A 62 17.80 16.20 -5.37
CA SER A 62 17.75 17.06 -4.20
C SER A 62 17.16 18.44 -4.53
N SER A 63 17.24 18.87 -5.78
CA SER A 63 16.71 20.14 -6.30
C SER A 63 16.17 19.93 -7.72
N PRO A 64 14.95 20.42 -8.01
CA PRO A 64 13.99 21.05 -7.10
C PRO A 64 13.49 20.09 -6.03
N ARG A 65 13.14 20.62 -4.86
CA ARG A 65 12.60 19.82 -3.76
C ARG A 65 11.23 19.27 -4.12
N VAL A 66 10.98 18.03 -3.79
CA VAL A 66 9.69 17.36 -4.00
C VAL A 66 8.81 17.49 -2.78
N VAL A 67 7.54 17.80 -3.01
CA VAL A 67 6.50 17.91 -2.00
C VAL A 67 5.26 17.17 -2.50
N LEU A 68 4.59 16.43 -1.63
CA LEU A 68 3.26 15.91 -1.90
C LEU A 68 2.22 16.84 -1.25
N ALA A 69 1.18 17.15 -1.99
CA ALA A 69 0.09 17.99 -1.51
C ALA A 69 -1.28 17.32 -1.71
N SER A 70 -2.25 17.76 -0.92
CA SER A 70 -3.64 17.38 -1.10
C SER A 70 -4.22 18.01 -2.38
N PRO A 71 -5.36 17.52 -2.89
CA PRO A 71 -6.07 18.18 -3.98
C PRO A 71 -6.36 19.66 -3.71
N THR A 72 -6.53 20.04 -2.45
CA THR A 72 -6.81 21.41 -1.97
C THR A 72 -5.57 22.21 -1.62
N TRP A 73 -4.37 21.76 -2.04
CA TRP A 73 -3.09 22.47 -1.88
C TRP A 73 -2.51 22.51 -0.45
N LYS A 74 -3.00 21.70 0.46
CA LYS A 74 -2.34 21.52 1.75
C LYS A 74 -1.10 20.65 1.56
N THR A 75 0.06 21.08 2.05
CA THR A 75 1.26 20.23 2.08
C THR A 75 1.01 19.02 3.00
N VAL A 76 1.15 17.84 2.44
CA VAL A 76 0.99 16.57 3.19
C VAL A 76 2.35 16.07 3.62
N LEU A 77 3.33 16.06 2.72
CA LEU A 77 4.62 15.46 2.97
C LEU A 77 5.73 16.14 2.15
N GLU A 78 6.87 16.35 2.77
CA GLU A 78 8.06 16.87 2.12
C GLU A 78 9.13 15.78 1.95
N GLN A 79 9.92 15.89 0.90
CA GLN A 79 11.04 15.01 0.63
C GLN A 79 11.99 14.86 1.83
N GLY A 80 12.34 13.62 2.15
CA GLY A 80 13.21 13.29 3.27
C GLY A 80 12.55 13.37 4.64
N LYS A 81 11.23 13.65 4.69
CA LYS A 81 10.44 13.62 5.92
C LYS A 81 9.60 12.36 5.99
N SER A 82 9.44 11.85 7.20
CA SER A 82 8.52 10.77 7.53
C SER A 82 7.36 11.32 8.34
N VAL A 83 6.15 10.94 8.01
CA VAL A 83 4.92 11.42 8.66
C VAL A 83 3.81 10.37 8.57
N ILE A 84 2.89 10.40 9.53
CA ILE A 84 1.58 9.75 9.37
C ILE A 84 0.73 10.71 8.53
N ALA A 85 0.47 10.35 7.28
CA ALA A 85 -0.34 11.20 6.40
C ALA A 85 -1.81 11.15 6.87
N THR A 86 -2.35 12.30 7.24
CA THR A 86 -3.75 12.46 7.67
C THR A 86 -4.64 13.02 6.57
N ASP A 87 -4.05 13.50 5.50
CA ASP A 87 -4.75 14.11 4.37
C ASP A 87 -4.51 13.29 3.10
N THR A 88 -5.53 13.24 2.26
CA THR A 88 -5.47 12.64 0.92
C THR A 88 -4.37 13.29 0.08
N ILE A 89 -3.53 12.49 -0.56
CA ILE A 89 -2.49 12.93 -1.48
C ILE A 89 -3.07 12.99 -2.89
N GLY A 90 -2.89 14.10 -3.59
CA GLY A 90 -3.43 14.29 -4.94
C GLY A 90 -2.50 15.02 -5.90
N LYS A 91 -1.35 15.52 -5.42
CA LYS A 91 -0.41 16.29 -6.22
C LYS A 91 1.03 15.95 -5.88
N VAL A 92 1.88 15.90 -6.92
CA VAL A 92 3.34 15.92 -6.81
C VAL A 92 3.80 17.32 -7.23
N CYS A 93 4.46 18.02 -6.32
CA CYS A 93 4.88 19.40 -6.50
C CYS A 93 6.41 19.50 -6.45
N PHE A 94 6.98 20.38 -7.27
CA PHE A 94 8.39 20.68 -7.32
C PHE A 94 8.59 22.16 -7.03
N THR A 95 9.40 22.49 -6.03
CA THR A 95 9.68 23.90 -5.69
C THR A 95 10.53 24.53 -6.78
N ILE A 96 10.04 25.60 -7.40
CA ILE A 96 10.74 26.32 -8.47
C ILE A 96 11.02 27.77 -8.06
N ILE A 97 12.14 28.29 -8.56
CA ILE A 97 12.63 29.64 -8.26
C ILE A 97 12.62 30.47 -9.55
N GLN A 98 12.04 31.65 -9.51
CA GLN A 98 11.99 32.58 -10.64
C GLN A 98 13.36 32.75 -11.31
N GLY A 99 13.39 32.68 -12.63
CA GLY A 99 14.60 32.86 -13.45
C GLY A 99 15.45 31.55 -13.55
N GLN A 100 15.20 30.55 -12.73
CA GLN A 100 15.93 29.28 -12.81
C GLN A 100 15.40 28.41 -13.97
N THR A 101 16.33 27.85 -14.74
CA THR A 101 16.04 26.90 -15.80
C THR A 101 16.22 25.46 -15.30
N TYR A 102 15.21 24.65 -15.56
CA TYR A 102 15.18 23.23 -15.24
C TYR A 102 15.30 22.39 -16.52
N ASN A 103 16.17 21.39 -16.50
CA ASN A 103 16.35 20.42 -17.57
C ASN A 103 16.63 19.05 -16.96
N LEU A 104 15.61 18.50 -16.31
CA LEU A 104 15.69 17.23 -15.60
C LEU A 104 14.80 16.19 -16.26
N THR A 105 15.36 15.00 -16.49
CA THR A 105 14.63 13.87 -17.08
C THR A 105 14.88 12.61 -16.26
N GLY A 106 13.94 11.67 -16.29
CA GLY A 106 14.07 10.40 -15.57
C GLY A 106 14.07 10.52 -14.05
N VAL A 107 13.48 11.60 -13.52
CA VAL A 107 13.37 11.81 -12.06
C VAL A 107 12.46 10.75 -11.46
N LYS A 108 12.97 10.07 -10.44
CA LYS A 108 12.28 9.03 -9.69
C LYS A 108 11.75 9.62 -8.39
N VAL A 109 10.48 9.40 -8.11
CA VAL A 109 9.84 9.79 -6.85
C VAL A 109 9.18 8.56 -6.24
N GLN A 110 9.40 8.33 -4.96
CA GLN A 110 8.89 7.17 -4.23
C GLN A 110 8.26 7.61 -2.92
N LEU A 111 7.07 7.11 -2.66
CA LEU A 111 6.43 7.13 -1.36
C LEU A 111 6.35 5.70 -0.85
N GLU A 112 6.87 5.42 0.32
CA GLU A 112 6.89 4.08 0.89
C GLU A 112 6.53 4.08 2.37
N LEU A 113 6.07 2.93 2.88
CA LEU A 113 5.81 2.77 4.30
C LEU A 113 7.11 2.78 5.10
N GLY A 114 7.05 3.37 6.29
CA GLY A 114 8.17 3.43 7.21
C GLY A 114 8.76 4.83 7.37
N SER A 115 9.89 4.90 8.06
CA SER A 115 10.59 6.15 8.40
C SER A 115 11.94 6.31 7.70
N THR A 116 12.38 5.28 6.97
CA THR A 116 13.68 5.28 6.27
C THR A 116 13.48 4.98 4.80
N ALA A 117 14.00 5.85 3.95
CA ALA A 117 13.92 5.67 2.50
C ALA A 117 14.81 4.51 2.04
N THR A 118 14.30 3.72 1.11
CA THR A 118 14.99 2.59 0.51
C THR A 118 15.28 2.84 -0.98
N THR A 119 15.96 1.90 -1.63
CA THR A 119 16.22 1.97 -3.08
C THR A 119 14.91 2.08 -3.86
N TYR A 120 14.88 2.94 -4.87
CA TYR A 120 13.72 3.15 -5.73
C TYR A 120 13.19 1.86 -6.35
N SER A 121 11.87 1.72 -6.31
CA SER A 121 11.12 0.69 -7.03
C SER A 121 10.02 1.36 -7.85
N PRO A 122 9.79 0.97 -9.10
CA PRO A 122 8.64 1.45 -9.84
C PRO A 122 7.33 1.13 -9.12
N TYR A 123 6.32 1.99 -9.29
CA TYR A 123 4.98 1.66 -8.85
C TYR A 123 4.49 0.41 -9.56
N ARG A 124 3.89 -0.50 -8.81
CA ARG A 124 3.22 -1.69 -9.33
C ARG A 124 1.91 -1.85 -8.59
N GLU A 125 0.86 -2.21 -9.30
CA GLU A 125 -0.42 -2.56 -8.68
C GLU A 125 -1.04 -3.77 -9.35
N GLN A 126 -1.80 -4.51 -8.56
CA GLN A 126 -2.66 -5.58 -9.01
C GLN A 126 -3.99 -5.49 -8.26
N LEU A 127 -5.08 -5.55 -8.99
CA LEU A 127 -6.40 -5.68 -8.41
C LEU A 127 -6.79 -7.16 -8.48
N LEU A 128 -7.10 -7.73 -7.33
CA LEU A 128 -7.55 -9.11 -7.23
C LEU A 128 -8.95 -9.15 -6.67
N THR A 129 -9.82 -9.89 -7.35
CA THR A 129 -11.12 -10.28 -6.79
C THR A 129 -10.92 -11.59 -6.06
N LEU A 130 -11.01 -11.53 -4.73
CA LEU A 130 -10.93 -12.74 -3.92
C LEU A 130 -12.29 -13.46 -3.92
N PRO A 131 -12.28 -14.80 -3.87
CA PRO A 131 -13.52 -15.59 -3.85
C PRO A 131 -14.19 -15.57 -2.45
N THR A 132 -14.27 -14.41 -1.84
CA THR A 132 -14.92 -14.14 -0.56
C THR A 132 -15.90 -12.99 -0.74
N PRO A 133 -17.08 -13.21 -1.36
CA PRO A 133 -18.00 -12.15 -1.74
C PRO A 133 -18.54 -11.34 -0.55
N THR A 134 -18.48 -11.88 0.65
CA THR A 134 -18.88 -11.21 1.90
C THR A 134 -17.70 -10.76 2.76
N GLY A 135 -16.46 -10.76 2.21
CA GLY A 135 -15.23 -10.49 2.96
C GLY A 135 -14.85 -11.62 3.93
N LEU A 136 -13.98 -11.30 4.85
CA LEU A 136 -13.56 -12.14 5.97
C LEU A 136 -13.89 -11.38 7.26
N PRO A 137 -15.14 -11.44 7.74
CA PRO A 137 -15.55 -10.69 8.93
C PRO A 137 -14.76 -11.13 10.16
N GLY A 138 -14.54 -10.18 11.07
CA GLY A 138 -13.93 -10.41 12.36
C GLY A 138 -14.73 -9.79 13.48
N ILE A 139 -14.77 -10.45 14.64
CA ILE A 139 -15.41 -9.99 15.86
C ILE A 139 -14.33 -9.79 16.92
N PRO A 140 -14.17 -8.59 17.52
CA PRO A 140 -13.20 -8.37 18.58
C PRO A 140 -13.62 -9.13 19.84
N VAL A 141 -12.65 -9.77 20.48
CA VAL A 141 -12.83 -10.55 21.70
C VAL A 141 -11.76 -10.18 22.72
N THR A 142 -12.02 -10.46 24.00
CA THR A 142 -11.05 -10.22 25.06
C THR A 142 -10.03 -11.35 25.18
N SER A 143 -10.36 -12.55 24.71
CA SER A 143 -9.46 -13.71 24.71
C SER A 143 -9.94 -14.77 23.71
N GLY A 144 -9.08 -15.71 23.35
CA GLY A 144 -9.42 -16.82 22.47
C GLY A 144 -9.55 -16.46 20.99
N GLY A 145 -9.07 -15.29 20.58
CA GLY A 145 -9.03 -14.87 19.18
C GLY A 145 -8.02 -15.68 18.37
N ASN A 146 -8.35 -15.94 17.10
CA ASN A 146 -7.41 -16.53 16.14
C ASN A 146 -6.50 -15.49 15.46
N TYR A 147 -6.74 -14.20 15.72
CA TYR A 147 -5.93 -13.09 15.26
C TYR A 147 -5.77 -12.04 16.34
N THR A 148 -4.56 -11.47 16.47
CA THR A 148 -4.27 -10.30 17.30
C THR A 148 -3.73 -9.18 16.42
N ASP A 149 -4.37 -8.01 16.48
CA ASP A 149 -3.92 -6.85 15.70
C ASP A 149 -2.68 -6.18 16.33
N PRO A 150 -2.02 -5.24 15.63
CA PRO A 150 -0.85 -4.54 16.15
C PRO A 150 -1.09 -3.72 17.44
N GLN A 151 -2.34 -3.42 17.75
CA GLN A 151 -2.75 -2.73 18.97
C GLN A 151 -2.99 -3.69 20.16
N GLY A 152 -2.88 -5.01 19.90
CA GLY A 152 -3.06 -6.06 20.90
C GLY A 152 -4.51 -6.52 21.07
N GLN A 153 -5.44 -6.01 20.25
CA GLN A 153 -6.83 -6.46 20.25
C GLN A 153 -6.91 -7.85 19.60
N GLN A 154 -7.54 -8.79 20.29
CA GLN A 154 -7.82 -10.12 19.74
C GLN A 154 -9.14 -10.14 18.96
N TRP A 155 -9.16 -10.94 17.90
CA TRP A 155 -10.29 -11.08 17.00
C TRP A 155 -10.58 -12.54 16.69
N ILE A 156 -11.86 -12.88 16.58
CA ILE A 156 -12.28 -14.13 15.93
C ILE A 156 -12.67 -13.76 14.50
N CYS A 157 -11.89 -14.26 13.54
CA CYS A 157 -12.04 -13.94 12.11
C CYS A 157 -12.25 -15.20 11.29
N ASP A 158 -13.01 -15.07 10.21
CA ASP A 158 -12.94 -16.00 9.09
C ASP A 158 -11.52 -15.98 8.53
N GLU A 159 -11.04 -17.10 8.03
CA GLU A 159 -9.70 -17.20 7.47
C GLU A 159 -9.65 -18.08 6.24
N VAL A 160 -8.60 -17.88 5.44
CA VAL A 160 -8.20 -18.75 4.34
C VAL A 160 -6.83 -19.33 4.68
N ASP A 161 -6.80 -20.62 4.90
CA ASP A 161 -5.58 -21.37 5.18
C ASP A 161 -5.09 -22.02 3.89
N LEU A 162 -4.04 -21.44 3.29
CA LEU A 162 -3.46 -21.94 2.04
C LEU A 162 -2.60 -23.18 2.23
N GLU A 163 -2.12 -23.44 3.44
CA GLU A 163 -1.35 -24.65 3.77
C GLU A 163 -2.26 -25.86 3.82
N ARG A 164 -3.39 -25.74 4.53
CA ARG A 164 -4.40 -26.78 4.63
C ARG A 164 -5.33 -26.82 3.42
N GLY A 165 -5.33 -25.77 2.60
CA GLY A 165 -6.21 -25.63 1.44
C GLY A 165 -7.68 -25.50 1.81
N VAL A 166 -8.00 -24.78 2.89
CA VAL A 166 -9.37 -24.63 3.39
C VAL A 166 -9.74 -23.17 3.65
N LYS A 167 -11.04 -22.88 3.56
CA LYS A 167 -11.67 -21.68 4.13
C LYS A 167 -12.32 -22.08 5.45
N ALA A 168 -12.03 -21.36 6.52
CA ALA A 168 -12.66 -21.57 7.82
C ALA A 168 -13.58 -20.37 8.15
N GLN A 169 -14.87 -20.63 8.20
CA GLN A 169 -15.87 -19.67 8.64
C GLN A 169 -16.05 -19.81 10.15
N ARG A 170 -15.82 -18.74 10.88
CA ARG A 170 -16.01 -18.63 12.34
C ARG A 170 -17.10 -17.64 12.71
N VAL A 171 -17.50 -16.77 11.78
CA VAL A 171 -18.54 -15.77 11.99
C VAL A 171 -19.80 -16.16 11.23
N ASP A 172 -20.92 -16.21 11.93
CA ASP A 172 -22.25 -16.37 11.31
C ASP A 172 -22.65 -15.04 10.65
N LYS A 173 -22.54 -15.00 9.35
CA LYS A 173 -22.83 -13.79 8.55
C LYS A 173 -24.30 -13.41 8.54
N ALA A 174 -25.20 -14.36 8.79
CA ALA A 174 -26.65 -14.10 8.88
C ALA A 174 -27.00 -13.41 10.22
N ALA A 175 -26.24 -13.72 11.28
CA ALA A 175 -26.40 -13.10 12.59
C ALA A 175 -25.57 -11.81 12.75
N PHE A 176 -24.60 -11.55 11.83
CA PHE A 176 -23.73 -10.39 11.89
C PHE A 176 -24.40 -9.14 11.35
N ASP A 177 -24.57 -8.14 12.20
CA ASP A 177 -25.10 -6.82 11.85
C ASP A 177 -24.07 -5.74 12.21
N SER A 178 -23.44 -5.15 11.20
CA SER A 178 -22.40 -4.12 11.38
C SER A 178 -22.89 -2.84 12.05
N THR A 179 -24.20 -2.65 12.14
CA THR A 179 -24.83 -1.49 12.80
C THR A 179 -25.03 -1.68 14.30
N LYS A 180 -24.89 -2.90 14.82
CA LYS A 180 -25.06 -3.24 16.22
C LYS A 180 -23.72 -3.32 16.96
N THR A 181 -23.75 -2.95 18.24
CA THR A 181 -22.60 -3.15 19.11
C THR A 181 -22.30 -4.65 19.28
N LEU A 182 -21.05 -5.02 19.19
CA LEU A 182 -20.56 -6.41 19.19
C LEU A 182 -20.94 -7.22 20.44
N ALA A 183 -21.20 -6.56 21.57
CA ALA A 183 -21.63 -7.19 22.82
C ALA A 183 -23.02 -7.87 22.75
N VAL A 184 -23.78 -7.63 21.68
CA VAL A 184 -25.18 -8.09 21.55
C VAL A 184 -25.33 -9.18 20.46
N GLN A 185 -24.25 -9.54 19.79
CA GLN A 185 -24.32 -10.45 18.63
C GLN A 185 -23.77 -11.84 18.96
N ASN A 186 -24.63 -12.85 18.96
CA ASN A 186 -24.23 -14.27 18.97
C ASN A 186 -23.79 -14.72 17.55
N ALA A 187 -22.85 -13.96 16.96
CA ALA A 187 -22.43 -14.22 15.60
C ALA A 187 -21.15 -15.09 15.50
N ILE A 188 -20.67 -15.62 16.63
CA ILE A 188 -19.53 -16.53 16.66
C ILE A 188 -20.06 -17.97 16.62
N LEU A 189 -19.61 -18.75 15.63
CA LEU A 189 -19.93 -20.15 15.52
C LEU A 189 -19.23 -20.96 16.63
N ALA A 190 -19.96 -21.82 17.31
CA ALA A 190 -19.39 -22.71 18.33
C ALA A 190 -18.32 -23.65 17.75
N THR A 191 -18.47 -24.02 16.48
CA THR A 191 -17.50 -24.83 15.73
C THR A 191 -17.31 -24.17 14.36
N PRO A 192 -16.06 -23.92 13.91
CA PRO A 192 -15.81 -23.39 12.58
C PRO A 192 -16.35 -24.33 11.49
N ILE A 193 -16.89 -23.74 10.44
CA ILE A 193 -17.29 -24.47 9.23
C ILE A 193 -16.13 -24.38 8.25
N GLU A 194 -15.54 -25.53 7.92
CA GLU A 194 -14.44 -25.61 6.97
C GLU A 194 -14.93 -26.10 5.60
N ALA A 195 -14.45 -25.44 4.55
CA ALA A 195 -14.70 -25.82 3.17
C ALA A 195 -13.38 -25.86 2.38
N PRO A 196 -13.14 -26.87 1.54
CA PRO A 196 -11.92 -26.95 0.75
C PRO A 196 -11.86 -25.82 -0.28
N LEU A 197 -10.64 -25.31 -0.53
CA LEU A 197 -10.37 -24.37 -1.60
C LEU A 197 -10.25 -25.13 -2.94
N THR A 198 -10.80 -24.53 -3.99
CA THR A 198 -10.55 -24.97 -5.35
C THR A 198 -9.14 -24.56 -5.79
N LEU A 199 -8.60 -25.23 -6.82
CA LEU A 199 -7.31 -24.85 -7.41
C LEU A 199 -7.28 -23.41 -7.91
N ALA A 200 -8.40 -22.92 -8.44
CA ALA A 200 -8.52 -21.54 -8.90
C ALA A 200 -8.47 -20.53 -7.72
N GLU A 201 -9.12 -20.85 -6.60
CA GLU A 201 -9.04 -20.05 -5.37
C GLU A 201 -7.63 -20.03 -4.81
N ILE A 202 -6.98 -21.19 -4.72
CA ILE A 202 -5.58 -21.27 -4.27
C ILE A 202 -4.66 -20.42 -5.16
N ALA A 203 -4.81 -20.49 -6.48
CA ALA A 203 -4.04 -19.67 -7.41
C ALA A 203 -4.29 -18.17 -7.22
N ALA A 204 -5.55 -17.76 -7.02
CA ALA A 204 -5.91 -16.37 -6.76
C ALA A 204 -5.28 -15.84 -5.45
N TYR A 205 -5.32 -16.60 -4.37
CA TYR A 205 -4.69 -16.22 -3.11
C TYR A 205 -3.15 -16.21 -3.21
N LYS A 206 -2.55 -17.19 -3.88
CA LYS A 206 -1.09 -17.22 -4.09
C LYS A 206 -0.60 -16.07 -4.97
N ALA A 207 -1.42 -15.54 -5.86
CA ALA A 207 -1.08 -14.36 -6.66
C ALA A 207 -0.85 -13.10 -5.78
N LEU A 208 -1.37 -13.07 -4.54
CA LEU A 208 -1.11 -12.00 -3.57
C LEU A 208 0.36 -11.89 -3.16
N THR A 209 1.18 -12.91 -3.40
CA THR A 209 2.60 -12.91 -3.04
C THR A 209 3.53 -12.38 -4.15
N ALA A 210 2.95 -11.95 -5.29
CA ALA A 210 3.72 -11.63 -6.51
C ALA A 210 4.74 -10.50 -6.37
N TYR A 211 4.59 -9.60 -5.37
CA TYR A 211 5.47 -8.45 -5.20
C TYR A 211 6.52 -8.61 -4.08
N GLY A 212 6.52 -9.73 -3.38
CA GLY A 212 7.49 -10.03 -2.32
C GLY A 212 7.16 -9.39 -0.96
N PRO A 213 8.16 -9.30 -0.05
CA PRO A 213 7.93 -8.91 1.34
C PRO A 213 7.46 -7.46 1.53
N ASP A 214 7.70 -6.58 0.55
CA ASP A 214 7.32 -5.17 0.61
C ASP A 214 5.92 -4.91 -0.02
N THR A 215 5.12 -5.95 -0.18
CA THR A 215 3.78 -5.84 -0.76
C THR A 215 2.83 -5.18 0.24
N VAL A 216 2.17 -4.12 -0.18
CA VAL A 216 1.10 -3.47 0.57
C VAL A 216 -0.24 -3.97 0.06
N VAL A 217 -1.07 -4.49 0.95
CA VAL A 217 -2.40 -5.02 0.63
C VAL A 217 -3.46 -4.10 1.21
N GLN A 218 -4.35 -3.62 0.35
CA GLN A 218 -5.51 -2.82 0.74
C GLN A 218 -6.78 -3.60 0.43
N ALA A 219 -7.56 -3.88 1.46
CA ALA A 219 -8.91 -4.40 1.29
C ALA A 219 -9.87 -3.26 0.89
N GLY A 220 -11.00 -3.61 0.28
CA GLY A 220 -12.10 -2.67 0.10
C GLY A 220 -12.71 -2.24 1.45
N ASP A 221 -13.58 -1.24 1.41
CA ASP A 221 -14.15 -0.58 2.58
C ASP A 221 -14.60 -1.56 3.68
N GLY A 222 -14.09 -1.35 4.89
CA GLY A 222 -14.52 -2.00 6.12
C GLY A 222 -13.93 -3.38 6.41
N ALA A 223 -13.05 -3.94 5.56
CA ALA A 223 -12.40 -5.21 5.83
C ALA A 223 -10.92 -4.99 6.19
N GLY A 224 -10.56 -5.22 7.44
CA GLY A 224 -9.17 -5.47 7.80
C GLY A 224 -8.76 -6.85 7.24
N VAL A 225 -7.91 -6.88 6.23
CA VAL A 225 -7.33 -8.13 5.75
C VAL A 225 -5.91 -8.22 6.28
N LYS A 226 -5.68 -9.12 7.23
CA LYS A 226 -4.35 -9.60 7.56
C LYS A 226 -4.04 -10.76 6.62
N LEU A 227 -2.99 -10.63 5.85
CA LEU A 227 -2.40 -11.75 5.12
C LEU A 227 -1.14 -12.18 5.88
N GLU A 228 -1.21 -13.30 6.57
CA GLU A 228 -0.03 -13.98 7.06
C GLU A 228 0.53 -14.83 5.94
N TYR A 229 1.70 -14.45 5.44
CA TYR A 229 2.47 -15.31 4.57
C TYR A 229 3.28 -16.26 5.46
N GLN A 230 3.02 -17.54 5.36
CA GLN A 230 4.08 -18.46 5.71
C GLN A 230 5.23 -18.20 4.75
N ARG A 231 6.37 -17.79 5.26
CA ARG A 231 7.60 -17.81 4.49
C ARG A 231 7.76 -19.23 3.98
N ASP A 232 7.81 -19.41 2.66
CA ASP A 232 8.29 -20.66 2.10
C ASP A 232 9.66 -20.92 2.73
N VAL A 233 9.70 -21.89 3.65
CA VAL A 233 10.89 -22.22 4.44
C VAL A 233 12.05 -22.55 3.50
N ASN A 234 11.77 -23.17 2.35
CA ASN A 234 12.77 -23.52 1.34
C ASN A 234 13.37 -22.24 0.68
N ILE A 235 12.54 -21.23 0.40
CA ILE A 235 13.05 -19.94 -0.11
C ILE A 235 13.84 -19.21 0.97
N ALA A 236 13.42 -19.27 2.22
CA ALA A 236 14.16 -18.64 3.33
C ALA A 236 15.50 -19.34 3.58
N ILE A 237 15.53 -20.69 3.55
CA ILE A 237 16.76 -21.48 3.66
C ILE A 237 17.69 -21.17 2.49
N LYS A 238 17.21 -21.18 1.25
CA LYS A 238 18.03 -20.86 0.08
C LYS A 238 18.65 -19.45 0.16
N ARG A 239 17.91 -18.45 0.63
CA ARG A 239 18.46 -17.09 0.84
C ARG A 239 19.56 -17.06 1.91
N ILE A 240 19.45 -17.88 2.96
CA ILE A 240 20.48 -18.02 3.99
C ILE A 240 21.70 -18.72 3.41
N GLU A 241 21.52 -19.80 2.64
CA GLU A 241 22.60 -20.52 1.95
C GLU A 241 23.35 -19.59 0.98
N ASP A 242 22.62 -18.83 0.14
CA ASP A 242 23.21 -17.86 -0.81
C ASP A 242 23.96 -16.74 -0.06
N ALA A 243 23.45 -16.26 1.06
CA ALA A 243 24.12 -15.26 1.89
C ALA A 243 25.38 -15.82 2.55
N VAL A 244 25.38 -17.03 3.06
CA VAL A 244 26.56 -17.70 3.63
C VAL A 244 27.59 -17.97 2.55
N ALA A 245 27.19 -18.43 1.36
CA ALA A 245 28.12 -18.65 0.24
C ALA A 245 28.77 -17.35 -0.26
N SER A 246 28.13 -16.19 -0.09
CA SER A 246 28.72 -14.88 -0.45
C SER A 246 29.72 -14.34 0.60
N MET A 247 29.81 -15.00 1.77
CA MET A 247 30.73 -14.61 2.86
C MET A 247 31.99 -15.50 2.93
N THR A 248 32.08 -16.52 2.08
CA THR A 248 33.23 -17.42 1.89
C THR A 248 33.96 -17.10 0.59
#